data_2644cb9e601367ce574990e857cbfbcd
#
_entry.id   2644cb9e601367ce574990e857cbfbcd
#
_cell.length_a   1.000
_cell.length_b   1.000
_cell.length_c   1.000
_cell.angle_alpha   90.00
_cell.angle_beta   90.00
_cell.angle_gamma   90.00
#
_symmetry.space_group_name_H-M   'P 1'
#
loop_
_entity.id
_entity.type
_entity.pdbx_description
1 polymer ?
#
loop_
_entity_poly.entity_id
_entity_poly.type
_entity_poly.pdbx_seq_one_letter_code
_entity_poly.pdbx_strand_id
1 'polypeptide(L)'
;MYKRQVNTYLDCPLKFYFSVVEGIREEEEVSETIESNVFGSILHKVMEELYQPFCGKMVTADLLKAIRKDTPMLTGAVARAFAEIFFKTDIVRPLTGQNFLIGEMIRKYVEKVLERDAKQTPFRYIESEKKIKCLFPLTDKSNIQLKGFIDRIDEVRDVVRIIDYKSGSGTTQFTSVEALFDKADTDRSKAVMQVFMYAWMFNRSVQLSTAIQPGIYYMRTLFSSSFDPGIYHRTDRFKTEQVLDFANYRTDFEDSLRNCLDEIFDTETPFVQTPNGKACMYCPFKDICGK
;
A
#
# COMPACT_ATOMS: atom_id res chain seq x y z
N MET A 1 -13.98 6.30 -5.86
CA MET A 1 -13.71 5.57 -4.58
C MET A 1 -12.24 5.21 -4.51
N TYR A 2 -11.63 5.28 -3.33
CA TYR A 2 -10.25 4.85 -3.10
C TYR A 2 -10.19 3.47 -2.44
N LYS A 3 -9.09 2.71 -2.68
CA LYS A 3 -8.83 1.42 -2.01
C LYS A 3 -9.06 1.43 -0.49
N ARG A 4 -8.66 2.53 0.19
CA ARG A 4 -8.82 2.69 1.64
C ARG A 4 -10.30 2.65 2.03
N GLN A 5 -11.17 3.21 1.21
CA GLN A 5 -12.61 3.25 1.45
C GLN A 5 -13.23 1.84 1.36
N VAL A 6 -12.79 1.03 0.37
CA VAL A 6 -13.23 -0.38 0.27
C VAL A 6 -12.79 -1.16 1.52
N ASN A 7 -11.53 -1.01 1.96
CA ASN A 7 -11.08 -1.65 3.19
C ASN A 7 -11.86 -1.18 4.42
N THR A 8 -12.19 0.12 4.51
CA THR A 8 -12.99 0.66 5.62
C THR A 8 -14.37 0.03 5.65
N TYR A 9 -15.01 -0.15 4.49
CA TYR A 9 -16.30 -0.82 4.37
C TYR A 9 -16.23 -2.28 4.82
N LEU A 10 -15.23 -3.02 4.35
CA LEU A 10 -15.02 -4.42 4.73
C LEU A 10 -14.71 -4.59 6.22
N ASP A 11 -14.06 -3.62 6.85
CA ASP A 11 -13.81 -3.64 8.30
C ASP A 11 -15.08 -3.36 9.10
N CYS A 12 -15.85 -2.37 8.69
CA CYS A 12 -17.12 -1.99 9.31
C CYS A 12 -17.93 -1.09 8.36
N PRO A 13 -19.07 -1.57 7.83
CA PRO A 13 -19.95 -0.75 7.00
C PRO A 13 -20.38 0.55 7.68
N LEU A 14 -20.68 0.54 8.98
CA LEU A 14 -21.09 1.74 9.71
C LEU A 14 -19.94 2.75 9.86
N LYS A 15 -18.69 2.28 10.05
CA LYS A 15 -17.50 3.16 10.01
C LYS A 15 -17.33 3.80 8.64
N PHE A 16 -17.59 3.05 7.57
CA PHE A 16 -17.55 3.59 6.21
C PHE A 16 -18.60 4.67 6.04
N TYR A 17 -19.83 4.44 6.51
CA TYR A 17 -20.90 5.44 6.45
C TYR A 17 -20.46 6.74 7.13
N PHE A 18 -20.06 6.70 8.40
CA PHE A 18 -19.65 7.91 9.11
C PHE A 18 -18.46 8.63 8.45
N SER A 19 -17.41 7.89 8.10
CA SER A 19 -16.17 8.51 7.62
C SER A 19 -16.16 8.88 6.15
N VAL A 20 -16.93 8.17 5.30
CA VAL A 20 -16.89 8.33 3.84
C VAL A 20 -18.15 8.96 3.29
N VAL A 21 -19.33 8.53 3.76
CA VAL A 21 -20.62 9.05 3.28
C VAL A 21 -20.94 10.37 3.98
N GLU A 22 -20.93 10.40 5.31
CA GLU A 22 -21.20 11.61 6.11
C GLU A 22 -19.98 12.53 6.22
N GLY A 23 -18.78 12.02 5.93
CA GLY A 23 -17.55 12.82 5.98
C GLY A 23 -17.13 13.25 7.39
N ILE A 24 -17.62 12.57 8.42
CA ILE A 24 -17.24 12.85 9.83
C ILE A 24 -15.77 12.51 10.00
N ARG A 25 -15.01 13.45 10.53
CA ARG A 25 -13.57 13.31 10.81
C ARG A 25 -13.31 13.59 12.27
N GLU A 26 -12.29 12.90 12.82
CA GLU A 26 -11.68 13.34 14.08
C GLU A 26 -11.03 14.71 13.85
N GLU A 27 -11.08 15.57 14.87
CA GLU A 27 -10.23 16.76 14.88
C GLU A 27 -8.76 16.33 14.87
N GLU A 28 -7.98 16.84 13.91
CA GLU A 28 -6.55 16.58 13.87
C GLU A 28 -5.90 17.29 15.06
N GLU A 29 -5.62 16.55 16.11
CA GLU A 29 -4.75 17.06 17.18
C GLU A 29 -3.34 17.25 16.60
N VAL A 30 -2.78 18.43 16.82
CA VAL A 30 -1.38 18.70 16.45
C VAL A 30 -0.49 17.85 17.36
N SER A 31 -0.11 16.69 16.86
CA SER A 31 0.79 15.79 17.59
C SER A 31 2.24 16.30 17.46
N GLU A 32 2.90 16.51 18.60
CA GLU A 32 4.35 16.79 18.62
C GLU A 32 5.18 15.56 18.24
N THR A 33 4.56 14.38 18.21
CA THR A 33 5.21 13.10 17.89
C THR A 33 4.78 12.59 16.54
N ILE A 34 5.71 11.95 15.82
CA ILE A 34 5.42 11.35 14.51
C ILE A 34 4.62 10.06 14.69
N GLU A 35 3.39 10.09 14.22
CA GLU A 35 2.52 8.92 14.15
C GLU A 35 2.96 7.94 13.04
N SER A 36 2.49 6.69 13.14
CA SER A 36 2.86 5.63 12.19
C SER A 36 2.46 5.93 10.74
N ASN A 37 1.38 6.66 10.52
CA ASN A 37 0.92 7.11 9.19
C ASN A 37 1.87 8.17 8.60
N VAL A 38 2.30 9.14 9.43
CA VAL A 38 3.26 10.18 9.04
C VAL A 38 4.62 9.57 8.75
N PHE A 39 5.09 8.63 9.59
CA PHE A 39 6.30 7.85 9.34
C PHE A 39 6.25 7.16 7.96
N GLY A 40 5.13 6.48 7.66
CA GLY A 40 4.93 5.84 6.36
C GLY A 40 5.01 6.84 5.21
N SER A 41 4.33 7.98 5.34
CA SER A 41 4.33 9.03 4.30
C SER A 41 5.72 9.61 4.05
N ILE A 42 6.50 9.85 5.11
CA ILE A 42 7.90 10.32 4.97
C ILE A 42 8.75 9.27 4.26
N LEU A 43 8.61 8.00 4.64
CA LEU A 43 9.35 6.91 3.98
C LEU A 43 9.04 6.82 2.49
N HIS A 44 7.75 6.86 2.10
CA HIS A 44 7.32 6.86 0.70
C HIS A 44 7.91 8.03 -0.07
N LYS A 45 7.89 9.23 0.54
CA LYS A 45 8.46 10.44 -0.08
C LYS A 45 9.97 10.31 -0.32
N VAL A 46 10.70 9.76 0.63
CA VAL A 46 12.14 9.49 0.47
C VAL A 46 12.37 8.49 -0.66
N MET A 47 11.60 7.40 -0.70
CA MET A 47 11.72 6.39 -1.76
C MET A 47 11.38 6.98 -3.14
N GLU A 48 10.31 7.77 -3.24
CA GLU A 48 9.96 8.50 -4.45
C GLU A 48 11.13 9.38 -4.93
N GLU A 49 11.65 10.23 -4.06
CA GLU A 49 12.72 11.16 -4.39
C GLU A 49 13.99 10.46 -4.89
N LEU A 50 14.38 9.38 -4.22
CA LEU A 50 15.59 8.63 -4.58
C LEU A 50 15.48 7.88 -5.90
N TYR A 51 14.30 7.38 -6.25
CA TYR A 51 14.09 6.61 -7.48
C TYR A 51 13.60 7.45 -8.66
N GLN A 52 13.02 8.62 -8.42
CA GLN A 52 12.49 9.49 -9.46
C GLN A 52 13.49 9.80 -10.61
N PRO A 53 14.80 10.02 -10.37
CA PRO A 53 15.77 10.24 -11.45
C PRO A 53 15.97 9.04 -12.38
N PHE A 54 15.49 7.86 -11.98
CA PHE A 54 15.62 6.60 -12.72
C PHE A 54 14.34 6.19 -13.43
N CYS A 55 13.29 6.99 -13.40
CA CYS A 55 12.07 6.72 -14.14
C CYS A 55 12.37 6.46 -15.63
N GLY A 56 11.89 5.32 -16.15
CA GLY A 56 12.12 4.85 -17.50
C GLY A 56 13.53 4.26 -17.76
N LYS A 57 14.42 4.21 -16.78
CA LYS A 57 15.83 3.78 -16.93
C LYS A 57 16.10 2.43 -16.27
N MET A 58 17.19 1.79 -16.74
CA MET A 58 17.73 0.60 -16.09
C MET A 58 18.44 0.96 -14.80
N VAL A 59 18.13 0.24 -13.73
CA VAL A 59 18.77 0.33 -12.43
C VAL A 59 19.71 -0.85 -12.25
N THR A 60 20.95 -0.58 -11.84
CA THR A 60 22.00 -1.57 -11.64
C THR A 60 22.40 -1.68 -10.18
N ALA A 61 23.03 -2.81 -9.80
CA ALA A 61 23.52 -3.03 -8.44
C ALA A 61 24.54 -1.97 -8.00
N ASP A 62 25.40 -1.56 -8.90
CA ASP A 62 26.45 -0.58 -8.56
C ASP A 62 25.88 0.81 -8.34
N LEU A 63 24.84 1.20 -9.10
CA LEU A 63 24.11 2.43 -8.88
C LEU A 63 23.46 2.45 -7.48
N LEU A 64 22.74 1.40 -7.11
CA LEU A 64 22.09 1.31 -5.80
C LEU A 64 23.09 1.24 -4.65
N LYS A 65 24.23 0.59 -4.86
CA LYS A 65 25.34 0.59 -3.89
C LYS A 65 25.95 1.98 -3.71
N ALA A 66 26.09 2.76 -4.80
CA ALA A 66 26.58 4.13 -4.75
C ALA A 66 25.62 5.03 -3.95
N ILE A 67 24.32 5.01 -4.27
CA ILE A 67 23.28 5.75 -3.54
C ILE A 67 23.31 5.37 -2.05
N ARG A 68 23.36 4.07 -1.72
CA ARG A 68 23.37 3.59 -0.34
C ARG A 68 24.56 4.09 0.47
N LYS A 69 25.71 4.32 -0.17
CA LYS A 69 26.94 4.83 0.47
C LYS A 69 26.94 6.35 0.61
N ASP A 70 26.09 7.04 -0.11
CA ASP A 70 26.00 8.50 -0.07
C ASP A 70 25.13 8.94 1.12
N THR A 71 25.72 8.90 2.31
CA THR A 71 25.03 9.32 3.55
C THR A 71 24.51 10.76 3.48
N PRO A 72 25.24 11.76 2.97
CA PRO A 72 24.71 13.11 2.79
C PRO A 72 23.47 13.16 1.93
N MET A 73 23.45 12.46 0.79
CA MET A 73 22.29 12.37 -0.10
C MET A 73 21.07 11.80 0.63
N LEU A 74 21.25 10.66 1.32
CA LEU A 74 20.16 10.00 2.06
C LEU A 74 19.63 10.87 3.20
N THR A 75 20.52 11.48 3.99
CA THR A 75 20.12 12.36 5.09
C THR A 75 19.40 13.61 4.57
N GLY A 76 19.88 14.17 3.45
CA GLY A 76 19.22 15.29 2.78
C GLY A 76 17.81 14.95 2.29
N ALA A 77 17.62 13.78 1.66
CA ALA A 77 16.31 13.32 1.21
C ALA A 77 15.33 13.13 2.40
N VAL A 78 15.81 12.54 3.50
CA VAL A 78 15.01 12.41 4.73
C VAL A 78 14.62 13.79 5.29
N ALA A 79 15.57 14.74 5.36
CA ALA A 79 15.27 16.08 5.88
C ALA A 79 14.25 16.84 5.01
N ARG A 80 14.31 16.70 3.69
CA ARG A 80 13.33 17.29 2.75
C ARG A 80 11.94 16.67 2.94
N ALA A 81 11.88 15.34 3.03
CA ALA A 81 10.61 14.64 3.27
C ALA A 81 9.97 15.04 4.62
N PHE A 82 10.78 15.24 5.67
CA PHE A 82 10.28 15.80 6.93
C PHE A 82 9.75 17.22 6.78
N ALA A 83 10.47 18.09 6.08
CA ALA A 83 10.02 19.45 5.84
C ALA A 83 8.67 19.48 5.15
N GLU A 84 8.51 18.72 4.06
CA GLU A 84 7.27 18.68 3.28
C GLU A 84 6.12 18.00 4.03
N ILE A 85 6.34 16.82 4.61
CA ILE A 85 5.26 15.97 5.14
C ILE A 85 4.90 16.33 6.58
N PHE A 86 5.87 16.52 7.44
CA PHE A 86 5.65 16.74 8.88
C PHE A 86 5.60 18.21 9.24
N PHE A 87 6.61 18.99 8.85
CA PHE A 87 6.67 20.42 9.17
C PHE A 87 5.81 21.29 8.25
N LYS A 88 5.31 20.75 7.14
CA LYS A 88 4.47 21.48 6.16
C LYS A 88 5.15 22.78 5.68
N THR A 89 6.44 22.74 5.38
CA THR A 89 7.26 23.88 4.97
C THR A 89 8.23 23.48 3.86
N ASP A 90 8.60 24.45 3.03
CA ASP A 90 9.67 24.29 2.03
C ASP A 90 11.09 24.51 2.61
N ILE A 91 11.17 24.94 3.88
CA ILE A 91 12.44 25.24 4.53
C ILE A 91 13.01 23.96 5.16
N VAL A 92 14.05 23.42 4.53
CA VAL A 92 14.75 22.24 5.04
C VAL A 92 15.71 22.64 6.17
N ARG A 93 15.56 22.01 7.33
CA ARG A 93 16.42 22.23 8.51
C ARG A 93 17.00 20.90 8.99
N PRO A 94 18.15 20.90 9.64
CA PRO A 94 18.66 19.71 10.30
C PRO A 94 17.66 19.17 11.32
N LEU A 95 17.43 17.86 11.31
CA LEU A 95 16.56 17.21 12.28
C LEU A 95 17.26 17.18 13.65
N THR A 96 16.52 17.41 14.72
CA THR A 96 17.01 17.41 16.10
C THR A 96 16.11 16.59 17.01
N GLY A 97 16.62 16.18 18.18
CA GLY A 97 15.85 15.47 19.20
C GLY A 97 15.23 14.16 18.66
N GLN A 98 13.98 13.94 18.96
CA GLN A 98 13.24 12.74 18.54
C GLN A 98 13.12 12.63 17.01
N ASN A 99 12.94 13.74 16.29
CA ASN A 99 12.86 13.75 14.84
C ASN A 99 14.16 13.29 14.17
N PHE A 100 15.31 13.60 14.78
CA PHE A 100 16.60 13.06 14.33
C PHE A 100 16.64 11.52 14.45
N LEU A 101 16.22 10.96 15.56
CA LEU A 101 16.19 9.50 15.75
C LEU A 101 15.25 8.80 14.76
N ILE A 102 14.09 9.39 14.51
CA ILE A 102 13.13 8.87 13.52
C ILE A 102 13.72 9.00 12.10
N GLY A 103 14.37 10.12 11.79
CA GLY A 103 15.04 10.32 10.52
C GLY A 103 16.15 9.28 10.26
N GLU A 104 16.97 8.98 11.28
CA GLU A 104 17.97 7.92 11.21
C GLU A 104 17.36 6.53 11.02
N MET A 105 16.22 6.29 11.64
CA MET A 105 15.47 5.03 11.46
C MET A 105 14.97 4.89 10.02
N ILE A 106 14.37 5.94 9.46
CA ILE A 106 13.92 5.97 8.05
C ILE A 106 15.11 5.77 7.11
N ARG A 107 16.24 6.46 7.34
CA ARG A 107 17.45 6.30 6.55
C ARG A 107 17.95 4.85 6.53
N LYS A 108 17.93 4.16 7.67
CA LYS A 108 18.31 2.74 7.75
C LYS A 108 17.34 1.83 7.00
N TYR A 109 16.03 2.11 7.04
CA TYR A 109 15.07 1.36 6.24
C TYR A 109 15.32 1.56 4.75
N VAL A 110 15.57 2.79 4.32
CA VAL A 110 15.89 3.12 2.92
C VAL A 110 17.17 2.40 2.47
N GLU A 111 18.25 2.46 3.25
CA GLU A 111 19.50 1.72 2.97
C GLU A 111 19.23 0.22 2.80
N LYS A 112 18.32 -0.32 3.62
CA LYS A 112 17.98 -1.75 3.54
C LYS A 112 17.13 -2.08 2.33
N VAL A 113 16.19 -1.21 1.92
CA VAL A 113 15.46 -1.37 0.66
C VAL A 113 16.45 -1.37 -0.51
N LEU A 114 17.34 -0.40 -0.59
CA LEU A 114 18.38 -0.31 -1.64
C LEU A 114 19.26 -1.58 -1.69
N GLU A 115 19.59 -2.15 -0.52
CA GLU A 115 20.34 -3.41 -0.44
C GLU A 115 19.53 -4.60 -1.00
N ARG A 116 18.23 -4.67 -0.68
CA ARG A 116 17.35 -5.73 -1.19
C ARG A 116 17.14 -5.59 -2.69
N ASP A 117 16.91 -4.38 -3.16
CA ASP A 117 16.74 -4.07 -4.57
C ASP A 117 18.01 -4.39 -5.38
N ALA A 118 19.18 -4.11 -4.83
CA ALA A 118 20.46 -4.44 -5.49
C ALA A 118 20.60 -5.95 -5.80
N LYS A 119 19.95 -6.83 -5.04
CA LYS A 119 19.94 -8.28 -5.28
C LYS A 119 18.99 -8.68 -6.42
N GLN A 120 18.09 -7.80 -6.82
CA GLN A 120 17.10 -8.04 -7.87
C GLN A 120 17.46 -7.33 -9.18
N THR A 121 18.58 -6.62 -9.22
CA THR A 121 19.06 -5.94 -10.43
C THR A 121 19.58 -6.92 -11.48
N PRO A 122 19.59 -6.56 -12.77
CA PRO A 122 19.09 -5.29 -13.30
C PRO A 122 17.56 -5.27 -13.40
N PHE A 123 16.95 -4.09 -13.21
CA PHE A 123 15.53 -3.88 -13.45
C PHE A 123 15.30 -2.51 -14.10
N ARG A 124 14.24 -2.38 -14.87
CA ARG A 124 13.80 -1.08 -15.40
C ARG A 124 12.83 -0.44 -14.42
N TYR A 125 13.20 0.69 -13.84
CA TYR A 125 12.31 1.47 -12.99
C TYR A 125 11.32 2.22 -13.87
N ILE A 126 10.01 1.99 -13.69
CA ILE A 126 8.98 2.60 -14.55
C ILE A 126 8.50 3.91 -13.95
N GLU A 127 7.94 3.86 -12.73
CA GLU A 127 7.36 5.04 -12.09
C GLU A 127 7.17 4.82 -10.57
N SER A 128 7.19 5.90 -9.80
CA SER A 128 6.79 5.95 -8.38
C SER A 128 5.56 6.82 -8.18
N GLU A 129 4.84 6.59 -7.10
CA GLU A 129 3.63 7.34 -6.68
C GLU A 129 2.64 7.60 -7.83
N LYS A 130 2.51 6.59 -8.72
CA LYS A 130 1.67 6.69 -9.91
C LYS A 130 0.21 6.87 -9.54
N LYS A 131 -0.33 8.04 -9.87
CA LYS A 131 -1.78 8.28 -9.80
C LYS A 131 -2.50 7.45 -10.86
N ILE A 132 -3.44 6.63 -10.44
CA ILE A 132 -4.21 5.79 -11.33
C ILE A 132 -5.71 5.97 -11.09
N LYS A 133 -6.47 5.97 -12.18
CA LYS A 133 -7.93 6.06 -12.17
C LYS A 133 -8.48 5.12 -13.24
N CYS A 134 -9.51 4.38 -12.92
CA CYS A 134 -10.25 3.58 -13.90
C CYS A 134 -11.72 3.48 -13.52
N LEU A 135 -12.55 3.20 -14.50
CA LEU A 135 -13.97 2.92 -14.30
C LEU A 135 -14.15 1.42 -14.04
N PHE A 136 -14.92 1.11 -13.02
CA PHE A 136 -15.35 -0.24 -12.68
C PHE A 136 -16.85 -0.37 -12.92
N PRO A 137 -17.32 -1.31 -13.77
CA PRO A 137 -18.73 -1.49 -14.04
C PRO A 137 -19.40 -2.30 -12.94
N LEU A 138 -20.54 -1.80 -12.43
CA LEU A 138 -21.41 -2.50 -11.51
C LEU A 138 -22.40 -3.42 -12.27
N THR A 139 -23.14 -4.25 -11.54
CA THR A 139 -24.12 -5.17 -12.09
C THR A 139 -25.29 -4.43 -12.75
N ASP A 140 -25.71 -3.30 -12.23
CA ASP A 140 -26.74 -2.40 -12.79
C ASP A 140 -26.28 -1.60 -14.03
N LYS A 141 -25.06 -1.87 -14.52
CA LYS A 141 -24.37 -1.14 -15.62
C LYS A 141 -23.96 0.29 -15.31
N SER A 142 -24.12 0.78 -14.10
CA SER A 142 -23.49 2.02 -13.64
C SER A 142 -21.97 1.84 -13.52
N ASN A 143 -21.23 2.92 -13.41
CA ASN A 143 -19.79 2.87 -13.32
C ASN A 143 -19.28 3.62 -12.10
N ILE A 144 -18.39 3.00 -11.36
CA ILE A 144 -17.68 3.60 -10.24
C ILE A 144 -16.26 3.97 -10.65
N GLN A 145 -15.86 5.22 -10.40
CA GLN A 145 -14.46 5.59 -10.59
C GLN A 145 -13.62 5.14 -9.41
N LEU A 146 -12.75 4.15 -9.63
CA LEU A 146 -11.71 3.75 -8.70
C LEU A 146 -10.48 4.65 -8.87
N LYS A 147 -9.83 4.97 -7.74
CA LYS A 147 -8.63 5.83 -7.69
C LYS A 147 -7.60 5.23 -6.75
N GLY A 148 -6.33 5.42 -7.07
CA GLY A 148 -5.25 4.96 -6.20
C GLY A 148 -3.92 5.62 -6.54
N PHE A 149 -2.93 5.29 -5.71
CA PHE A 149 -1.53 5.63 -5.92
C PHE A 149 -0.75 4.34 -5.80
N ILE A 150 0.01 4.01 -6.84
CA ILE A 150 0.90 2.85 -6.85
C ILE A 150 2.27 3.35 -6.41
N ASP A 151 2.76 2.84 -5.29
CA ASP A 151 3.99 3.33 -4.67
C ASP A 151 5.20 3.15 -5.61
N ARG A 152 5.29 1.97 -6.28
CA ARG A 152 6.37 1.67 -7.20
C ARG A 152 5.93 0.69 -8.30
N ILE A 153 6.37 0.99 -9.51
CA ILE A 153 6.26 0.11 -10.67
C ILE A 153 7.65 -0.07 -11.27
N ASP A 154 8.07 -1.30 -11.45
CA ASP A 154 9.30 -1.64 -12.14
C ASP A 154 9.13 -2.91 -12.99
N GLU A 155 10.14 -3.29 -13.76
CA GLU A 155 10.12 -4.44 -14.64
C GLU A 155 11.43 -5.22 -14.54
N VAL A 156 11.29 -6.52 -14.30
CA VAL A 156 12.39 -7.48 -14.25
C VAL A 156 12.13 -8.59 -15.24
N ARG A 157 13.00 -8.81 -16.22
CA ARG A 157 12.89 -9.90 -17.20
C ARG A 157 11.48 -9.99 -17.83
N ASP A 158 10.98 -8.86 -18.32
CA ASP A 158 9.66 -8.73 -18.96
C ASP A 158 8.45 -8.99 -18.04
N VAL A 159 8.66 -9.03 -16.72
CA VAL A 159 7.58 -9.08 -15.72
C VAL A 159 7.47 -7.72 -15.05
N VAL A 160 6.31 -7.10 -15.17
CA VAL A 160 6.02 -5.84 -14.47
C VAL A 160 5.73 -6.16 -13.01
N ARG A 161 6.42 -5.48 -12.10
CA ARG A 161 6.14 -5.61 -10.65
C ARG A 161 5.42 -4.38 -10.15
N ILE A 162 4.39 -4.61 -9.36
CA ILE A 162 3.67 -3.57 -8.61
C ILE A 162 3.96 -3.78 -7.15
N ILE A 163 4.69 -2.83 -6.56
CA ILE A 163 5.20 -2.94 -5.19
C ILE A 163 4.55 -1.87 -4.32
N ASP A 164 4.10 -2.28 -3.16
CA ASP A 164 3.54 -1.44 -2.12
C ASP A 164 4.44 -1.47 -0.88
N TYR A 165 4.77 -0.29 -0.34
CA TYR A 165 5.58 -0.15 0.87
C TYR A 165 4.71 -0.05 2.11
N LYS A 166 4.97 -0.88 3.11
CA LYS A 166 4.24 -0.89 4.39
C LYS A 166 5.18 -0.67 5.57
N SER A 167 5.03 0.43 6.27
CA SER A 167 5.80 0.74 7.49
C SER A 167 5.52 -0.23 8.64
N GLY A 168 4.32 -0.82 8.67
CA GLY A 168 3.90 -1.79 9.68
C GLY A 168 4.37 -3.22 9.42
N SER A 169 3.64 -4.16 10.00
CA SER A 169 3.74 -5.60 9.77
C SER A 169 2.43 -6.15 9.24
N GLY A 170 2.50 -7.29 8.58
CA GLY A 170 1.32 -7.98 8.06
C GLY A 170 1.71 -9.28 7.37
N THR A 171 0.73 -9.96 6.79
CA THR A 171 0.95 -11.15 6.01
C THR A 171 0.94 -10.84 4.51
N THR A 172 1.79 -11.55 3.77
CA THR A 172 1.77 -11.60 2.30
C THR A 172 1.04 -12.84 1.79
N GLN A 173 0.41 -13.62 2.69
CA GLN A 173 -0.33 -14.82 2.35
C GLN A 173 -1.83 -14.55 2.36
N PHE A 174 -2.54 -15.26 1.49
CA PHE A 174 -4.00 -15.32 1.44
C PHE A 174 -4.48 -16.74 1.10
N THR A 175 -5.70 -17.09 1.47
CA THR A 175 -6.26 -18.44 1.28
C THR A 175 -7.13 -18.55 0.04
N SER A 176 -7.84 -17.49 -0.30
CA SER A 176 -8.58 -17.34 -1.55
C SER A 176 -8.80 -15.86 -1.83
N VAL A 177 -9.22 -15.53 -3.03
CA VAL A 177 -9.51 -14.13 -3.39
C VAL A 177 -10.75 -13.63 -2.64
N GLU A 178 -11.76 -14.48 -2.48
CA GLU A 178 -12.99 -14.17 -1.73
C GLU A 178 -12.67 -13.85 -0.27
N ALA A 179 -11.71 -14.57 0.34
CA ALA A 179 -11.28 -14.32 1.73
C ALA A 179 -10.67 -12.91 1.91
N LEU A 180 -10.14 -12.29 0.85
CA LEU A 180 -9.67 -10.90 0.90
C LEU A 180 -10.82 -9.90 1.08
N PHE A 181 -12.06 -10.30 0.75
CA PHE A 181 -13.28 -9.49 0.85
C PHE A 181 -14.22 -9.94 1.97
N ASP A 182 -13.84 -10.95 2.76
CA ASP A 182 -14.65 -11.43 3.86
C ASP A 182 -14.67 -10.43 5.02
N LYS A 183 -15.84 -9.87 5.31
CA LYS A 183 -16.08 -8.94 6.44
C LYS A 183 -16.01 -9.63 7.81
N ALA A 184 -16.19 -10.95 7.86
CA ALA A 184 -16.12 -11.73 9.10
C ALA A 184 -14.67 -12.09 9.46
N ASP A 185 -13.75 -12.18 8.47
CA ASP A 185 -12.34 -12.44 8.72
C ASP A 185 -11.63 -11.20 9.25
N THR A 186 -11.31 -11.23 10.53
CA THR A 186 -10.61 -10.15 11.22
C THR A 186 -9.15 -10.00 10.79
N ASP A 187 -8.57 -11.06 10.26
CA ASP A 187 -7.15 -11.18 9.93
C ASP A 187 -6.92 -11.20 8.40
N ARG A 188 -7.96 -10.86 7.61
CA ARG A 188 -7.85 -10.78 6.16
C ARG A 188 -6.69 -9.89 5.71
N SER A 189 -5.97 -10.29 4.68
CA SER A 189 -4.81 -9.53 4.19
C SER A 189 -5.23 -8.30 3.38
N LYS A 190 -5.46 -7.17 4.09
CA LYS A 190 -5.80 -5.85 3.49
C LYS A 190 -4.73 -5.37 2.50
N ALA A 191 -3.47 -5.69 2.75
CA ALA A 191 -2.37 -5.29 1.90
C ALA A 191 -2.33 -6.09 0.59
N VAL A 192 -2.64 -7.39 0.63
CA VAL A 192 -2.77 -8.22 -0.57
C VAL A 192 -3.94 -7.73 -1.42
N MET A 193 -5.12 -7.51 -0.83
CA MET A 193 -6.27 -6.94 -1.54
C MET A 193 -5.92 -5.60 -2.21
N GLN A 194 -5.19 -4.75 -1.50
CA GLN A 194 -4.76 -3.45 -2.00
C GLN A 194 -3.85 -3.56 -3.22
N VAL A 195 -2.82 -4.40 -3.18
CA VAL A 195 -1.88 -4.51 -4.30
C VAL A 195 -2.50 -5.26 -5.48
N PHE A 196 -3.46 -6.18 -5.24
CA PHE A 196 -4.28 -6.79 -6.28
C PHE A 196 -5.17 -5.75 -6.98
N MET A 197 -5.79 -4.85 -6.22
CA MET A 197 -6.53 -3.72 -6.81
C MET A 197 -5.63 -2.85 -7.70
N TYR A 198 -4.39 -2.60 -7.28
CA TYR A 198 -3.43 -1.85 -8.09
C TYR A 198 -3.01 -2.61 -9.35
N ALA A 199 -2.75 -3.91 -9.24
CA ALA A 199 -2.45 -4.75 -10.40
C ALA A 199 -3.60 -4.76 -11.41
N TRP A 200 -4.83 -4.89 -10.91
CA TRP A 200 -6.04 -4.80 -11.72
C TRP A 200 -6.17 -3.45 -12.43
N MET A 201 -6.07 -2.34 -11.68
CA MET A 201 -6.19 -0.99 -12.23
C MET A 201 -5.10 -0.71 -13.27
N PHE A 202 -3.87 -1.13 -12.99
CA PHE A 202 -2.74 -0.93 -13.89
C PHE A 202 -2.90 -1.72 -15.18
N ASN A 203 -3.25 -3.00 -15.10
CA ASN A 203 -3.52 -3.84 -16.26
C ASN A 203 -4.59 -3.23 -17.18
N ARG A 204 -5.69 -2.74 -16.57
CA ARG A 204 -6.78 -2.12 -17.31
C ARG A 204 -6.39 -0.79 -17.97
N SER A 205 -5.48 -0.03 -17.36
CA SER A 205 -5.05 1.28 -17.89
C SER A 205 -4.04 1.18 -19.02
N VAL A 206 -3.21 0.14 -19.06
CA VAL A 206 -2.08 0.01 -19.99
C VAL A 206 -2.28 -1.12 -21.00
N GLN A 207 -3.25 -2.02 -20.77
CA GLN A 207 -3.55 -3.20 -21.60
C GLN A 207 -2.29 -4.02 -21.93
N LEU A 208 -1.51 -4.32 -20.87
CA LEU A 208 -0.28 -5.10 -21.01
C LEU A 208 -0.60 -6.56 -21.36
N SER A 209 0.23 -7.14 -22.23
CA SER A 209 0.29 -8.58 -22.49
C SER A 209 1.30 -9.31 -21.60
N THR A 210 2.10 -8.56 -20.84
CA THR A 210 3.13 -9.09 -19.93
C THR A 210 2.55 -9.40 -18.55
N ALA A 211 3.15 -10.38 -17.85
CA ALA A 211 2.77 -10.74 -16.51
C ALA A 211 2.92 -9.55 -15.54
N ILE A 212 1.98 -9.43 -14.59
CA ILE A 212 2.04 -8.45 -13.50
C ILE A 212 2.21 -9.18 -12.18
N GLN A 213 3.37 -9.02 -11.57
CA GLN A 213 3.69 -9.59 -10.26
C GLN A 213 3.48 -8.56 -9.14
N PRO A 214 2.48 -8.73 -8.28
CA PRO A 214 2.30 -7.90 -7.11
C PRO A 214 3.29 -8.25 -6.00
N GLY A 215 3.71 -7.26 -5.21
CA GLY A 215 4.63 -7.45 -4.10
C GLY A 215 4.43 -6.43 -2.98
N ILE A 216 4.83 -6.79 -1.77
CA ILE A 216 4.70 -5.94 -0.59
C ILE A 216 6.04 -5.91 0.16
N TYR A 217 6.56 -4.71 0.40
CA TYR A 217 7.74 -4.48 1.23
C TYR A 217 7.31 -4.10 2.64
N TYR A 218 7.20 -5.07 3.54
CA TYR A 218 7.00 -4.78 4.95
C TYR A 218 8.33 -4.35 5.59
N MET A 219 8.42 -3.09 6.02
CA MET A 219 9.66 -2.52 6.55
C MET A 219 10.19 -3.30 7.76
N ARG A 220 9.31 -3.77 8.64
CA ARG A 220 9.71 -4.54 9.82
C ARG A 220 10.38 -5.87 9.49
N THR A 221 10.11 -6.46 8.33
CA THR A 221 10.70 -7.73 7.91
C THR A 221 11.95 -7.57 7.03
N LEU A 222 12.27 -6.35 6.58
CA LEU A 222 13.41 -6.07 5.70
C LEU A 222 14.76 -6.56 6.24
N PHE A 223 14.93 -6.56 7.56
CA PHE A 223 16.18 -6.97 8.22
C PHE A 223 16.28 -8.48 8.40
N SER A 224 15.21 -9.23 8.22
CA SER A 224 15.23 -10.69 8.28
C SER A 224 16.03 -11.27 7.09
N SER A 225 16.77 -12.34 7.32
CA SER A 225 17.41 -13.10 6.25
C SER A 225 16.40 -13.71 5.27
N SER A 226 15.19 -14.02 5.75
CA SER A 226 14.07 -14.59 5.01
C SER A 226 13.15 -13.54 4.37
N PHE A 227 13.59 -12.27 4.27
CA PHE A 227 12.77 -11.24 3.62
C PHE A 227 12.46 -11.61 2.17
N ASP A 228 11.18 -11.65 1.85
CA ASP A 228 10.64 -11.85 0.52
C ASP A 228 9.40 -10.93 0.34
N PRO A 229 9.36 -10.08 -0.69
CA PRO A 229 8.22 -9.22 -1.01
C PRO A 229 7.10 -9.95 -1.74
N GLY A 230 7.29 -11.22 -2.11
CA GLY A 230 6.32 -12.02 -2.85
C GLY A 230 5.00 -12.19 -2.12
N ILE A 231 3.92 -12.31 -2.88
CA ILE A 231 2.61 -12.68 -2.38
C ILE A 231 2.42 -14.18 -2.60
N TYR A 232 1.81 -14.84 -1.62
CA TYR A 232 1.65 -16.28 -1.62
C TYR A 232 0.19 -16.68 -1.42
N HIS A 233 -0.32 -17.48 -2.35
CA HIS A 233 -1.59 -18.17 -2.22
C HIS A 233 -1.38 -19.46 -1.43
N ARG A 234 -2.03 -19.59 -0.27
CA ARG A 234 -2.02 -20.80 0.53
C ARG A 234 -3.13 -21.72 0.07
N THR A 235 -2.78 -22.67 -0.81
CA THR A 235 -3.72 -23.62 -1.40
C THR A 235 -4.10 -24.77 -0.46
N ASP A 236 -3.26 -25.04 0.56
CA ASP A 236 -3.49 -26.05 1.58
C ASP A 236 -2.75 -25.66 2.87
N ARG A 237 -2.95 -26.43 3.95
CA ARG A 237 -2.30 -26.23 5.26
C ARG A 237 -0.77 -26.13 5.15
N PHE A 238 -0.17 -26.87 4.22
CA PHE A 238 1.28 -26.99 4.06
C PHE A 238 1.80 -26.48 2.71
N LYS A 239 0.93 -26.03 1.81
CA LYS A 239 1.31 -25.65 0.46
C LYS A 239 1.00 -24.18 0.21
N THR A 240 2.01 -23.44 -0.20
CA THR A 240 1.89 -22.06 -0.66
C THR A 240 2.47 -21.93 -2.05
N GLU A 241 1.82 -21.18 -2.91
CA GLU A 241 2.26 -20.90 -4.27
C GLU A 241 2.46 -19.39 -4.42
N GLN A 242 3.60 -18.99 -4.97
CA GLN A 242 3.87 -17.58 -5.20
C GLN A 242 3.00 -17.04 -6.35
N VAL A 243 2.43 -15.87 -6.17
CA VAL A 243 1.72 -15.14 -7.22
C VAL A 243 2.74 -14.52 -8.16
N LEU A 244 3.02 -15.19 -9.26
CA LEU A 244 3.94 -14.72 -10.30
C LEU A 244 3.23 -13.84 -11.34
N ASP A 245 1.92 -14.04 -11.52
CA ASP A 245 1.10 -13.24 -12.40
C ASP A 245 -0.31 -13.05 -11.81
N PHE A 246 -0.70 -11.80 -11.64
CA PHE A 246 -2.04 -11.42 -11.19
C PHE A 246 -3.14 -11.89 -12.15
N ALA A 247 -2.84 -12.09 -13.43
CA ALA A 247 -3.83 -12.52 -14.42
C ALA A 247 -4.56 -13.80 -14.02
N ASN A 248 -3.89 -14.70 -13.27
CA ASN A 248 -4.46 -15.95 -12.77
C ASN A 248 -5.56 -15.75 -11.69
N TYR A 249 -5.62 -14.58 -11.08
CA TYR A 249 -6.56 -14.21 -10.01
C TYR A 249 -7.52 -13.10 -10.43
N ARG A 250 -7.39 -12.61 -11.65
CA ARG A 250 -8.11 -11.40 -12.11
C ARG A 250 -9.61 -11.57 -12.09
N THR A 251 -10.13 -12.69 -12.61
CA THR A 251 -11.57 -12.93 -12.70
C THR A 251 -12.20 -12.99 -11.32
N ASP A 252 -11.65 -13.81 -10.42
CA ASP A 252 -12.14 -13.96 -9.05
C ASP A 252 -12.07 -12.63 -8.29
N PHE A 253 -11.01 -11.84 -8.57
CA PHE A 253 -10.86 -10.51 -7.96
C PHE A 253 -11.89 -9.51 -8.49
N GLU A 254 -12.15 -9.50 -9.80
CA GLU A 254 -13.18 -8.65 -10.41
C GLU A 254 -14.57 -8.97 -9.85
N ASP A 255 -14.90 -10.26 -9.72
CA ASP A 255 -16.19 -10.71 -9.22
C ASP A 255 -16.36 -10.36 -7.73
N SER A 256 -15.35 -10.63 -6.90
CA SER A 256 -15.36 -10.27 -5.48
C SER A 256 -15.44 -8.77 -5.25
N LEU A 257 -14.70 -8.00 -6.05
CA LEU A 257 -14.74 -6.53 -5.98
C LEU A 257 -16.11 -6.00 -6.44
N ARG A 258 -16.70 -6.58 -7.49
CA ARG A 258 -18.03 -6.23 -7.98
C ARG A 258 -19.07 -6.45 -6.90
N ASN A 259 -19.11 -7.64 -6.31
CA ASN A 259 -20.04 -7.97 -5.24
C ASN A 259 -19.92 -6.99 -4.06
N CYS A 260 -18.69 -6.64 -3.67
CA CYS A 260 -18.46 -5.67 -2.60
C CYS A 260 -18.93 -4.26 -2.99
N LEU A 261 -18.71 -3.83 -4.23
CA LEU A 261 -19.13 -2.51 -4.70
C LEU A 261 -20.64 -2.45 -4.91
N ASP A 262 -21.25 -3.48 -5.47
CA ASP A 262 -22.71 -3.58 -5.62
C ASP A 262 -23.40 -3.46 -4.25
N GLU A 263 -22.89 -4.15 -3.22
CA GLU A 263 -23.39 -4.03 -1.85
C GLU A 263 -23.25 -2.61 -1.26
N ILE A 264 -22.11 -1.93 -1.51
CA ILE A 264 -21.90 -0.54 -1.03
C ILE A 264 -22.92 0.43 -1.64
N PHE A 265 -23.33 0.20 -2.88
CA PHE A 265 -24.21 1.08 -3.63
C PHE A 265 -25.66 0.60 -3.68
N ASP A 266 -25.96 -0.53 -3.05
CA ASP A 266 -27.33 -1.00 -2.88
C ASP A 266 -28.06 -0.16 -1.82
N THR A 267 -29.11 0.54 -2.25
CA THR A 267 -29.89 1.42 -1.38
C THR A 267 -30.73 0.66 -0.35
N GLU A 268 -30.97 -0.62 -0.56
CA GLU A 268 -31.73 -1.48 0.35
C GLU A 268 -30.84 -2.14 1.43
N THR A 269 -29.52 -2.14 1.22
CA THR A 269 -28.56 -2.71 2.18
C THR A 269 -28.12 -1.67 3.21
N PRO A 270 -28.48 -1.79 4.50
CA PRO A 270 -28.11 -0.83 5.52
C PRO A 270 -26.62 -0.95 5.90
N PHE A 271 -26.00 0.17 6.23
CA PHE A 271 -24.66 0.20 6.81
C PHE A 271 -24.70 -0.23 8.28
N VAL A 272 -24.50 -1.50 8.55
CA VAL A 272 -24.56 -2.07 9.90
C VAL A 272 -23.22 -2.04 10.61
N GLN A 273 -23.27 -2.08 11.94
CA GLN A 273 -22.08 -2.21 12.77
C GLN A 273 -21.45 -3.59 12.60
N THR A 274 -20.10 -3.63 12.49
CA THR A 274 -19.39 -4.91 12.45
C THR A 274 -19.58 -5.70 13.77
N PRO A 275 -19.75 -7.02 13.70
CA PRO A 275 -19.72 -7.87 14.90
C PRO A 275 -18.30 -8.00 15.49
N ASN A 276 -17.28 -7.59 14.74
CA ASN A 276 -15.87 -7.70 15.14
C ASN A 276 -15.48 -6.63 16.18
N GLY A 277 -15.44 -7.03 17.45
CA GLY A 277 -15.03 -6.14 18.55
C GLY A 277 -13.59 -5.60 18.43
N LYS A 278 -12.67 -6.33 17.75
CA LYS A 278 -11.30 -5.84 17.53
C LYS A 278 -11.30 -4.60 16.64
N ALA A 279 -12.19 -4.53 15.65
CA ALA A 279 -12.31 -3.37 14.76
C ALA A 279 -12.80 -2.11 15.51
N CYS A 280 -13.49 -2.28 16.64
CA CYS A 280 -14.01 -1.18 17.45
C CYS A 280 -12.98 -0.63 18.45
N MET A 281 -11.94 -1.39 18.81
CA MET A 281 -10.98 -1.03 19.87
C MET A 281 -10.32 0.34 19.66
N TYR A 282 -9.98 0.65 18.40
CA TYR A 282 -9.36 1.93 18.00
C TYR A 282 -10.22 2.68 16.98
N CYS A 283 -11.54 2.46 17.03
CA CYS A 283 -12.44 3.13 16.11
C CYS A 283 -12.79 4.53 16.66
N PRO A 284 -12.64 5.61 15.87
CA PRO A 284 -13.01 6.96 16.29
C PRO A 284 -14.50 7.13 16.59
N PHE A 285 -15.32 6.23 16.10
CA PHE A 285 -16.78 6.27 16.25
C PHE A 285 -17.32 5.32 17.32
N LYS A 286 -16.43 4.72 18.17
CA LYS A 286 -16.84 3.75 19.17
C LYS A 286 -17.90 4.28 20.12
N ASP A 287 -17.78 5.54 20.55
CA ASP A 287 -18.70 6.17 21.50
C ASP A 287 -20.08 6.42 20.86
N ILE A 288 -20.11 6.80 19.59
CA ILE A 288 -21.37 6.94 18.80
C ILE A 288 -22.05 5.57 18.62
N CYS A 289 -21.25 4.50 18.50
CA CYS A 289 -21.75 3.13 18.35
C CYS A 289 -22.13 2.46 19.67
N GLY A 290 -21.85 3.06 20.83
CA GLY A 290 -22.09 2.48 22.15
C GLY A 290 -21.19 1.27 22.48
N LYS A 291 -19.90 1.30 22.06
CA LYS A 291 -18.90 0.22 22.25
C LYS A 291 -17.81 0.62 23.21
#